data_afffb261de96d0fde95b1c283183c4e5
#
_entry.id   afffb261de96d0fde95b1c283183c4e5
#
_cell.length_a   1.000
_cell.length_b   1.000
_cell.length_c   1.000
_cell.angle_alpha   90.00
_cell.angle_beta   90.00
_cell.angle_gamma   90.00
#
_symmetry.space_group_name_H-M   'P 1'
#
loop_
_entity.id
_entity.type
_entity.pdbx_description
1 polymer ?
#
loop_
_entity_poly.entity_id
_entity_poly.type
_entity_poly.pdbx_seq_one_letter_code
_entity_poly.pdbx_strand_id
1 'polypeptide(L)'
;MHLRFQLINQKNILPFLLMFFFSLTGFAQDKKPDVASPETPKEIKFEKKQSKKLYSVPQFWHETVLFVKQPTKWNSKDWLRAGAVTAATLAAMTFDERIAHSTQGNQKYDNSVAVVGGRVYGEWYSIIGVAGGVGLFGLIANDTTAKKMSIELLQAGLYSEIITSVLKVAIGRARPEISEDPFIFKPFNFAYDYHSMPSGHTTSAFALSTVLSRHAHTIPLKILAYVPAGFTMFSRIYQNQHWLSDEIIGAAIGIFVAEWVVDLHEGKRHRINVTSLSPIGISYTFR
;
A
#
# COMPACT_ATOMS: atom_id res chain seq x y z
N MET A 1 -20.57 -9.44 29.08
CA MET A 1 -19.64 -9.41 27.97
C MET A 1 -19.00 -8.01 27.95
N HIS A 2 -17.86 -7.86 28.67
CA HIS A 2 -17.26 -6.54 28.92
C HIS A 2 -16.16 -6.30 27.91
N LEU A 3 -16.42 -5.36 26.99
CA LEU A 3 -15.37 -4.75 26.14
C LEU A 3 -14.45 -3.92 27.04
N ARG A 4 -13.31 -4.48 27.46
CA ARG A 4 -12.21 -3.70 28.04
C ARG A 4 -11.42 -3.07 26.88
N PHE A 5 -11.74 -1.82 26.54
CA PHE A 5 -10.83 -0.96 25.81
C PHE A 5 -9.62 -0.67 26.72
N GLN A 6 -8.55 -1.44 26.58
CA GLN A 6 -7.25 -1.03 27.13
C GLN A 6 -6.68 0.05 26.23
N LEU A 7 -6.70 1.28 26.74
CA LEU A 7 -5.95 2.41 26.19
C LEU A 7 -4.46 2.06 26.28
N ILE A 8 -3.90 1.54 25.20
CA ILE A 8 -2.47 1.31 25.05
C ILE A 8 -1.81 2.68 25.00
N ASN A 9 -0.79 2.87 25.84
CA ASN A 9 0.01 4.09 25.96
C ASN A 9 0.67 4.43 24.61
N GLN A 10 0.01 5.28 23.81
CA GLN A 10 0.41 5.68 22.45
C GLN A 10 1.72 6.48 22.41
N LYS A 11 2.31 6.84 23.55
CA LYS A 11 3.48 7.71 23.65
C LYS A 11 4.76 7.12 23.05
N ASN A 12 4.83 5.80 22.85
CA ASN A 12 6.06 5.13 22.38
C ASN A 12 6.07 4.79 20.88
N ILE A 13 4.96 4.99 20.16
CA ILE A 13 4.86 4.59 18.73
C ILE A 13 5.15 5.78 17.81
N LEU A 14 4.80 6.99 18.23
CA LEU A 14 5.01 8.23 17.47
C LEU A 14 6.48 8.50 17.10
N PRO A 15 7.48 8.27 17.97
CA PRO A 15 8.89 8.49 17.62
C PRO A 15 9.41 7.49 16.57
N PHE A 16 8.87 6.25 16.51
CA PHE A 16 9.30 5.27 15.50
C PHE A 16 8.81 5.63 14.09
N LEU A 17 7.59 6.14 13.95
CA LEU A 17 7.05 6.66 12.70
C LEU A 17 7.81 7.92 12.25
N LEU A 18 8.16 8.82 13.19
CA LEU A 18 8.94 10.02 12.91
C LEU A 18 10.39 9.70 12.51
N MET A 19 11.03 8.70 13.12
CA MET A 19 12.40 8.28 12.77
C MET A 19 12.49 7.72 11.35
N PHE A 20 11.48 6.99 10.90
CA PHE A 20 11.36 6.51 9.51
C PHE A 20 11.19 7.68 8.52
N PHE A 21 10.46 8.73 8.91
CA PHE A 21 10.28 9.94 8.12
C PHE A 21 11.58 10.75 7.93
N PHE A 22 12.37 10.89 8.99
CA PHE A 22 13.64 11.66 8.92
C PHE A 22 14.69 10.99 8.04
N SER A 23 14.70 9.66 7.95
CA SER A 23 15.63 8.93 7.06
C SER A 23 15.30 9.09 5.58
N LEU A 24 14.03 9.38 5.22
CA LEU A 24 13.61 9.62 3.84
C LEU A 24 13.88 11.05 3.36
N THR A 25 13.92 12.03 4.26
CA THR A 25 14.12 13.45 3.91
C THR A 25 15.58 13.88 3.83
N GLY A 26 16.52 13.12 4.43
CA GLY A 26 17.95 13.47 4.49
C GLY A 26 18.72 13.37 3.16
N PHE A 27 18.11 12.92 2.07
CA PHE A 27 18.80 12.67 0.79
C PHE A 27 18.48 13.66 -0.34
N ALA A 28 17.83 14.78 -0.05
CA ALA A 28 17.44 15.76 -1.08
C ALA A 28 18.48 16.84 -1.39
N GLN A 29 19.70 16.77 -0.82
CA GLN A 29 20.73 17.79 -1.05
C GLN A 29 22.03 17.17 -1.56
N ASP A 30 22.11 16.92 -2.86
CA ASP A 30 23.38 16.94 -3.62
C ASP A 30 23.12 17.29 -5.09
N LYS A 31 22.92 18.58 -5.36
CA LYS A 31 23.17 19.15 -6.68
C LYS A 31 24.52 19.85 -6.65
N LYS A 32 25.53 19.24 -7.28
CA LYS A 32 26.78 19.94 -7.61
C LYS A 32 26.46 21.16 -8.47
N PRO A 33 27.09 22.32 -8.23
CA PRO A 33 26.94 23.46 -9.13
C PRO A 33 27.67 23.20 -10.44
N ASP A 34 26.95 23.23 -11.55
CA ASP A 34 27.54 23.27 -12.89
C ASP A 34 28.24 24.62 -13.08
N VAL A 35 29.53 24.56 -13.36
CA VAL A 35 30.35 25.72 -13.72
C VAL A 35 29.93 26.15 -15.13
N ALA A 36 29.26 27.30 -15.23
CA ALA A 36 28.84 27.88 -16.48
C ALA A 36 30.03 28.49 -17.23
N SER A 37 30.22 28.08 -18.49
CA SER A 37 31.00 28.81 -19.50
C SER A 37 30.20 30.03 -19.98
N PRO A 38 30.87 31.15 -20.38
CA PRO A 38 30.17 32.38 -20.71
C PRO A 38 29.51 32.28 -22.11
N GLU A 39 28.22 32.27 -22.15
CA GLU A 39 27.43 32.38 -23.36
C GLU A 39 26.86 33.77 -23.56
N THR A 40 26.88 34.22 -24.82
CA THR A 40 26.33 35.46 -25.36
C THR A 40 24.88 35.74 -24.96
N PRO A 41 24.46 37.00 -24.87
CA PRO A 41 23.10 37.37 -24.41
C PRO A 41 22.05 36.93 -25.45
N LYS A 42 21.31 35.89 -25.15
CA LYS A 42 20.07 35.55 -25.85
C LYS A 42 18.87 36.27 -25.24
N GLU A 43 18.06 36.83 -26.13
CA GLU A 43 16.75 37.41 -25.76
C GLU A 43 16.00 36.56 -24.73
N ILE A 44 15.71 37.18 -23.59
CA ILE A 44 14.91 36.58 -22.54
C ILE A 44 13.45 36.55 -23.02
N LYS A 45 13.04 35.49 -23.70
CA LYS A 45 11.64 35.15 -23.84
C LYS A 45 11.17 34.67 -22.45
N PHE A 46 10.40 35.52 -21.78
CA PHE A 46 9.69 35.10 -20.58
C PHE A 46 8.71 33.99 -20.96
N GLU A 47 9.14 32.73 -20.90
CA GLU A 47 8.22 31.62 -20.87
C GLU A 47 7.35 31.77 -19.63
N LYS A 48 6.08 32.03 -19.84
CA LYS A 48 5.06 32.07 -18.81
C LYS A 48 5.09 30.71 -18.13
N LYS A 49 5.79 30.62 -16.98
CA LYS A 49 5.89 29.41 -16.14
C LYS A 49 4.44 28.96 -15.89
N GLN A 50 3.98 27.98 -16.65
CA GLN A 50 2.65 27.39 -16.41
C GLN A 50 2.64 26.94 -14.96
N SER A 51 1.88 27.63 -14.13
CA SER A 51 1.55 27.20 -12.78
C SER A 51 1.01 25.78 -12.91
N LYS A 52 1.80 24.76 -12.49
CA LYS A 52 1.34 23.39 -12.45
C LYS A 52 0.13 23.39 -11.51
N LYS A 53 -1.05 23.29 -12.09
CA LYS A 53 -2.31 23.28 -11.33
C LYS A 53 -2.21 22.20 -10.28
N LEU A 54 -2.49 22.59 -9.03
CA LEU A 54 -2.69 21.64 -7.94
C LEU A 54 -3.75 20.62 -8.39
N TYR A 55 -3.58 19.36 -7.95
CA TYR A 55 -4.53 18.28 -8.20
C TYR A 55 -5.98 18.75 -8.00
N SER A 56 -6.87 18.50 -8.95
CA SER A 56 -8.22 19.07 -8.96
C SER A 56 -9.29 18.00 -8.75
N VAL A 57 -10.45 18.41 -8.20
CA VAL A 57 -11.60 17.52 -8.03
C VAL A 57 -12.06 16.90 -9.36
N PRO A 58 -12.15 17.64 -10.49
CA PRO A 58 -12.47 17.03 -11.79
C PRO A 58 -11.45 15.97 -12.23
N GLN A 59 -10.16 16.17 -11.93
CA GLN A 59 -9.11 15.18 -12.21
C GLN A 59 -9.35 13.92 -11.40
N PHE A 60 -9.61 14.03 -10.09
CA PHE A 60 -9.93 12.89 -9.23
C PHE A 60 -11.10 12.07 -9.78
N TRP A 61 -12.19 12.71 -10.18
CA TRP A 61 -13.34 12.01 -10.75
C TRP A 61 -13.02 11.33 -12.08
N HIS A 62 -12.24 11.98 -12.94
CA HIS A 62 -11.81 11.37 -14.18
C HIS A 62 -10.98 10.11 -13.92
N GLU A 63 -10.02 10.17 -13.00
CA GLU A 63 -9.17 9.03 -12.60
C GLU A 63 -9.98 7.92 -11.93
N THR A 64 -10.97 8.27 -11.11
CA THR A 64 -11.91 7.29 -10.52
C THR A 64 -12.68 6.52 -11.60
N VAL A 65 -13.17 7.22 -12.63
CA VAL A 65 -13.84 6.56 -13.77
C VAL A 65 -12.88 5.65 -14.54
N LEU A 66 -11.63 6.07 -14.73
CA LEU A 66 -10.60 5.23 -15.35
C LEU A 66 -10.33 3.97 -14.51
N PHE A 67 -10.28 4.11 -13.19
CA PHE A 67 -10.08 3.00 -12.26
C PHE A 67 -11.20 1.96 -12.35
N VAL A 68 -12.46 2.40 -12.26
CA VAL A 68 -13.63 1.51 -12.36
C VAL A 68 -13.68 0.78 -13.71
N LYS A 69 -13.24 1.44 -14.78
CA LYS A 69 -13.16 0.83 -16.13
C LYS A 69 -11.91 -0.04 -16.33
N GLN A 70 -10.99 -0.09 -15.37
CA GLN A 70 -9.71 -0.81 -15.56
C GLN A 70 -9.89 -2.29 -15.93
N PRO A 71 -10.76 -3.08 -15.30
CA PRO A 71 -10.92 -4.50 -15.66
C PRO A 71 -11.32 -4.73 -17.13
N THR A 72 -12.05 -3.79 -17.75
CA THR A 72 -12.45 -3.90 -19.18
C THR A 72 -11.27 -3.64 -20.14
N LYS A 73 -10.13 -3.16 -19.63
CA LYS A 73 -8.92 -2.87 -20.41
C LYS A 73 -7.79 -3.85 -20.15
N TRP A 74 -8.04 -4.88 -19.34
CA TRP A 74 -7.06 -5.89 -19.01
C TRP A 74 -6.65 -6.69 -20.24
N ASN A 75 -5.36 -6.85 -20.40
CA ASN A 75 -4.75 -7.71 -21.41
C ASN A 75 -4.46 -9.11 -20.83
N SER A 76 -3.95 -10.01 -21.67
CA SER A 76 -3.65 -11.39 -21.24
C SER A 76 -2.66 -11.47 -20.07
N LYS A 77 -1.74 -10.51 -19.94
CA LYS A 77 -0.77 -10.49 -18.81
C LYS A 77 -1.46 -10.08 -17.51
N ASP A 78 -2.43 -9.18 -17.58
CA ASP A 78 -3.19 -8.74 -16.39
C ASP A 78 -4.07 -9.89 -15.87
N TRP A 79 -4.72 -10.60 -16.79
CA TRP A 79 -5.49 -11.82 -16.47
C TRP A 79 -4.61 -12.93 -15.91
N LEU A 80 -3.39 -13.12 -16.49
CA LEU A 80 -2.44 -14.10 -15.97
C LEU A 80 -2.00 -13.76 -14.52
N ARG A 81 -1.78 -12.48 -14.21
CA ARG A 81 -1.44 -12.04 -12.84
C ARG A 81 -2.58 -12.28 -11.87
N ALA A 82 -3.80 -11.89 -12.26
CA ALA A 82 -4.97 -12.15 -11.44
C ALA A 82 -5.14 -13.67 -11.20
N GLY A 83 -4.96 -14.48 -12.24
CA GLY A 83 -4.97 -15.94 -12.12
C GLY A 83 -3.85 -16.49 -11.22
N ALA A 84 -2.64 -15.95 -11.31
CA ALA A 84 -1.52 -16.34 -10.45
C ALA A 84 -1.78 -15.99 -8.97
N VAL A 85 -2.33 -14.79 -8.68
CA VAL A 85 -2.73 -14.41 -7.32
C VAL A 85 -3.83 -15.33 -6.80
N THR A 86 -4.84 -15.62 -7.62
CA THR A 86 -5.92 -16.55 -7.25
C THR A 86 -5.37 -17.93 -6.95
N ALA A 87 -4.50 -18.46 -7.80
CA ALA A 87 -3.86 -19.76 -7.59
C ALA A 87 -2.99 -19.77 -6.31
N ALA A 88 -2.21 -18.73 -6.06
CA ALA A 88 -1.42 -18.60 -4.84
C ALA A 88 -2.31 -18.51 -3.58
N THR A 89 -3.42 -17.77 -3.65
CA THR A 89 -4.40 -17.68 -2.57
C THR A 89 -5.03 -19.05 -2.27
N LEU A 90 -5.48 -19.78 -3.31
CA LEU A 90 -6.04 -21.12 -3.16
C LEU A 90 -5.02 -22.12 -2.61
N ALA A 91 -3.77 -22.07 -3.07
CA ALA A 91 -2.69 -22.87 -2.51
C ALA A 91 -2.43 -22.55 -1.03
N ALA A 92 -2.45 -21.26 -0.66
CA ALA A 92 -2.28 -20.84 0.73
C ALA A 92 -3.41 -21.31 1.64
N MET A 93 -4.64 -21.41 1.12
CA MET A 93 -5.79 -21.92 1.90
C MET A 93 -5.55 -23.32 2.46
N THR A 94 -4.75 -24.16 1.79
CA THR A 94 -4.39 -25.50 2.29
C THR A 94 -3.51 -25.47 3.55
N PHE A 95 -2.91 -24.33 3.87
CA PHE A 95 -2.06 -24.12 5.06
C PHE A 95 -2.75 -23.29 6.15
N ASP A 96 -3.91 -22.69 5.87
CA ASP A 96 -4.59 -21.75 6.76
C ASP A 96 -4.86 -22.34 8.14
N GLU A 97 -5.47 -23.52 8.22
CA GLU A 97 -5.76 -24.21 9.47
C GLU A 97 -4.47 -24.50 10.27
N ARG A 98 -3.44 -25.07 9.61
CA ARG A 98 -2.17 -25.39 10.28
C ARG A 98 -1.50 -24.15 10.87
N ILE A 99 -1.51 -23.04 10.12
CA ILE A 99 -0.89 -21.79 10.57
C ILE A 99 -1.70 -21.17 11.71
N ALA A 100 -3.02 -21.14 11.60
CA ALA A 100 -3.88 -20.65 12.67
C ALA A 100 -3.65 -21.43 13.97
N HIS A 101 -3.66 -22.76 13.94
CA HIS A 101 -3.37 -23.58 15.11
C HIS A 101 -1.99 -23.32 15.72
N SER A 102 -0.98 -23.01 14.91
CA SER A 102 0.37 -22.72 15.41
C SER A 102 0.46 -21.38 16.16
N THR A 103 -0.46 -20.46 15.89
CA THR A 103 -0.47 -19.09 16.46
C THR A 103 -1.48 -18.91 17.59
N GLN A 104 -2.60 -19.66 17.59
CA GLN A 104 -3.70 -19.53 18.55
C GLN A 104 -3.32 -19.76 20.03
N GLY A 105 -2.33 -20.58 20.29
CA GLY A 105 -1.92 -20.93 21.67
C GLY A 105 -0.94 -19.96 22.33
N ASN A 106 -0.41 -18.98 21.60
CA ASN A 106 0.72 -18.19 22.07
C ASN A 106 0.48 -16.68 21.94
N GLN A 107 -0.36 -16.11 22.80
CA GLN A 107 -0.61 -14.66 22.85
C GLN A 107 0.46 -13.88 23.64
N LYS A 108 1.59 -14.51 23.95
CA LYS A 108 2.68 -13.90 24.74
C LYS A 108 3.21 -12.59 24.14
N TYR A 109 3.17 -12.47 22.83
CA TYR A 109 3.76 -11.34 22.09
C TYR A 109 2.71 -10.35 21.56
N ASP A 110 1.44 -10.43 21.99
CA ASP A 110 0.37 -9.52 21.54
C ASP A 110 0.71 -8.03 21.71
N ASN A 111 1.45 -7.70 22.78
CA ASN A 111 1.87 -6.34 23.08
C ASN A 111 3.30 -6.04 22.59
N SER A 112 3.89 -6.92 21.78
CA SER A 112 5.22 -6.65 21.21
C SER A 112 5.17 -5.53 20.17
N VAL A 113 6.30 -4.84 19.99
CA VAL A 113 6.44 -3.78 18.96
C VAL A 113 6.11 -4.33 17.57
N ALA A 114 6.48 -5.56 17.26
CA ALA A 114 6.20 -6.19 15.97
C ALA A 114 4.70 -6.37 15.72
N VAL A 115 3.96 -6.87 16.73
CA VAL A 115 2.51 -7.12 16.60
C VAL A 115 1.72 -5.82 16.63
N VAL A 116 1.98 -4.95 17.62
CA VAL A 116 1.27 -3.66 17.74
C VAL A 116 1.64 -2.72 16.60
N GLY A 117 2.94 -2.59 16.28
CA GLY A 117 3.42 -1.75 15.19
C GLY A 117 2.91 -2.21 13.83
N GLY A 118 2.92 -3.53 13.58
CA GLY A 118 2.34 -4.11 12.35
C GLY A 118 0.84 -3.80 12.23
N ARG A 119 0.07 -3.99 13.29
CA ARG A 119 -1.35 -3.63 13.30
C ARG A 119 -1.56 -2.15 12.98
N VAL A 120 -0.88 -1.26 13.71
CA VAL A 120 -1.01 0.20 13.55
C VAL A 120 -0.63 0.63 12.14
N TYR A 121 0.43 0.05 11.56
CA TYR A 121 0.85 0.39 10.21
C TYR A 121 -0.21 0.03 9.15
N GLY A 122 -0.93 -1.07 9.34
CA GLY A 122 -2.01 -1.52 8.45
C GLY A 122 -3.34 -0.78 8.63
N GLU A 123 -3.49 0.08 9.62
CA GLU A 123 -4.71 0.84 9.82
C GLU A 123 -4.89 1.95 8.78
N TRP A 124 -6.11 2.21 8.37
CA TRP A 124 -6.44 3.26 7.40
C TRP A 124 -5.94 4.65 7.80
N TYR A 125 -5.94 4.96 9.09
CA TYR A 125 -5.44 6.25 9.60
C TYR A 125 -3.92 6.40 9.46
N SER A 126 -3.17 5.31 9.32
CA SER A 126 -1.72 5.37 9.05
C SER A 126 -1.45 5.94 7.64
N ILE A 127 -2.23 5.54 6.64
CA ILE A 127 -2.15 6.15 5.31
C ILE A 127 -2.44 7.65 5.39
N ILE A 128 -3.49 8.06 6.10
CA ILE A 128 -3.85 9.47 6.27
C ILE A 128 -2.73 10.23 6.99
N GLY A 129 -2.18 9.66 8.07
CA GLY A 129 -1.09 10.26 8.82
C GLY A 129 0.17 10.48 7.99
N VAL A 130 0.59 9.44 7.24
CA VAL A 130 1.76 9.51 6.36
C VAL A 130 1.50 10.49 5.20
N ALA A 131 0.35 10.40 4.54
CA ALA A 131 -0.02 11.31 3.46
C ALA A 131 -0.10 12.77 3.94
N GLY A 132 -0.69 13.00 5.12
CA GLY A 132 -0.75 14.31 5.73
C GLY A 132 0.63 14.91 6.04
N GLY A 133 1.52 14.11 6.64
CA GLY A 133 2.90 14.52 6.93
C GLY A 133 3.70 14.83 5.67
N VAL A 134 3.65 13.95 4.67
CA VAL A 134 4.31 14.16 3.37
C VAL A 134 3.72 15.36 2.63
N GLY A 135 2.41 15.51 2.65
CA GLY A 135 1.72 16.65 2.03
C GLY A 135 2.09 17.99 2.68
N LEU A 136 2.10 18.02 4.01
CA LEU A 136 2.52 19.22 4.77
C LEU A 136 3.98 19.59 4.48
N PHE A 137 4.89 18.61 4.47
CA PHE A 137 6.26 18.81 4.04
C PHE A 137 6.32 19.38 2.62
N GLY A 138 5.58 18.79 1.69
CA GLY A 138 5.50 19.25 0.29
C GLY A 138 4.99 20.69 0.16
N LEU A 139 4.08 21.12 1.03
CA LEU A 139 3.58 22.50 1.06
C LEU A 139 4.63 23.45 1.60
N ILE A 140 5.28 23.14 2.72
CA ILE A 140 6.29 23.98 3.39
C ILE A 140 7.54 24.08 2.54
N ALA A 141 8.06 22.97 2.04
CA ALA A 141 9.28 22.92 1.24
C ALA A 141 9.04 23.27 -0.25
N ASN A 142 7.78 23.51 -0.64
CA ASN A 142 7.37 23.68 -2.03
C ASN A 142 7.83 22.54 -2.95
N ASP A 143 7.86 21.30 -2.42
CA ASP A 143 8.26 20.10 -3.13
C ASP A 143 7.07 19.47 -3.87
N THR A 144 7.15 19.46 -5.19
CA THR A 144 6.09 18.91 -6.05
C THR A 144 5.99 17.40 -5.98
N THR A 145 7.11 16.70 -5.71
CA THR A 145 7.15 15.24 -5.57
C THR A 145 6.43 14.80 -4.31
N ALA A 146 6.70 15.47 -3.19
CA ALA A 146 6.03 15.19 -1.92
C ALA A 146 4.52 15.49 -2.00
N LYS A 147 4.11 16.61 -2.63
CA LYS A 147 2.69 16.90 -2.88
C LYS A 147 2.01 15.80 -3.69
N LYS A 148 2.66 15.33 -4.76
CA LYS A 148 2.16 14.26 -5.61
C LYS A 148 2.06 12.95 -4.83
N MET A 149 3.11 12.55 -4.11
CA MET A 149 3.14 11.34 -3.29
C MET A 149 2.03 11.33 -2.23
N SER A 150 1.74 12.46 -1.59
CA SER A 150 0.62 12.59 -0.63
C SER A 150 -0.73 12.23 -1.28
N ILE A 151 -0.98 12.72 -2.49
CA ILE A 151 -2.21 12.43 -3.24
C ILE A 151 -2.27 10.96 -3.64
N GLU A 152 -1.16 10.39 -4.11
CA GLU A 152 -1.06 8.97 -4.48
C GLU A 152 -1.34 8.05 -3.28
N LEU A 153 -0.83 8.39 -2.10
CA LEU A 153 -1.11 7.66 -0.86
C LEU A 153 -2.60 7.63 -0.53
N LEU A 154 -3.25 8.79 -0.55
CA LEU A 154 -4.69 8.88 -0.26
C LEU A 154 -5.53 8.15 -1.30
N GLN A 155 -5.20 8.29 -2.56
CA GLN A 155 -5.94 7.69 -3.67
C GLN A 155 -5.75 6.17 -3.71
N ALA A 156 -4.51 5.69 -3.55
CA ALA A 156 -4.22 4.26 -3.49
C ALA A 156 -4.91 3.61 -2.28
N GLY A 157 -4.85 4.23 -1.11
CA GLY A 157 -5.55 3.76 0.08
C GLY A 157 -7.07 3.68 -0.13
N LEU A 158 -7.69 4.75 -0.62
CA LEU A 158 -9.14 4.80 -0.86
C LEU A 158 -9.59 3.71 -1.84
N TYR A 159 -8.92 3.58 -2.97
CA TYR A 159 -9.32 2.61 -3.99
C TYR A 159 -9.10 1.16 -3.53
N SER A 160 -8.01 0.91 -2.83
CA SER A 160 -7.73 -0.41 -2.25
C SER A 160 -8.78 -0.82 -1.22
N GLU A 161 -9.18 0.10 -0.34
CA GLU A 161 -10.20 -0.16 0.68
C GLU A 161 -11.59 -0.36 0.09
N ILE A 162 -11.95 0.36 -0.96
CA ILE A 162 -13.24 0.16 -1.67
C ILE A 162 -13.29 -1.27 -2.25
N ILE A 163 -12.25 -1.70 -2.97
CA ILE A 163 -12.20 -3.07 -3.53
C ILE A 163 -12.29 -4.10 -2.41
N THR A 164 -11.47 -3.93 -1.37
CA THR A 164 -11.41 -4.85 -0.23
C THR A 164 -12.77 -4.96 0.46
N SER A 165 -13.45 -3.84 0.70
CA SER A 165 -14.76 -3.83 1.33
C SER A 165 -15.83 -4.53 0.49
N VAL A 166 -15.83 -4.29 -0.82
CA VAL A 166 -16.74 -4.98 -1.75
C VAL A 166 -16.48 -6.48 -1.75
N LEU A 167 -15.22 -6.91 -1.83
CA LEU A 167 -14.85 -8.32 -1.82
C LEU A 167 -15.15 -9.01 -0.49
N LYS A 168 -14.97 -8.32 0.66
CA LYS A 168 -15.34 -8.86 1.98
C LYS A 168 -16.80 -9.27 2.03
N VAL A 169 -17.70 -8.40 1.58
CA VAL A 169 -19.13 -8.70 1.54
C VAL A 169 -19.45 -9.78 0.51
N ALA A 170 -18.85 -9.69 -0.68
CA ALA A 170 -19.12 -10.65 -1.76
C ALA A 170 -18.65 -12.07 -1.43
N ILE A 171 -17.50 -12.21 -0.75
CA ILE A 171 -16.91 -13.51 -0.37
C ILE A 171 -17.53 -14.03 0.93
N GLY A 172 -17.67 -13.20 1.95
CA GLY A 172 -18.30 -13.57 3.22
C GLY A 172 -17.55 -14.66 3.98
N ARG A 173 -16.21 -14.64 4.04
CA ARG A 173 -15.41 -15.67 4.70
C ARG A 173 -15.39 -15.49 6.21
N ALA A 174 -15.57 -16.58 6.96
CA ALA A 174 -15.46 -16.59 8.42
C ALA A 174 -14.01 -16.29 8.87
N ARG A 175 -13.87 -15.55 10.00
CA ARG A 175 -12.58 -15.27 10.63
C ARG A 175 -12.07 -16.44 11.45
N PRO A 176 -10.74 -16.59 11.63
CA PRO A 176 -10.18 -17.65 12.48
C PRO A 176 -10.63 -17.55 13.94
N GLU A 177 -10.96 -16.35 14.45
CA GLU A 177 -11.43 -16.15 15.83
C GLU A 177 -12.83 -16.74 16.12
N ILE A 178 -13.62 -17.03 15.06
CA ILE A 178 -14.98 -17.56 15.21
C ILE A 178 -15.15 -18.97 14.65
N SER A 179 -14.19 -19.48 13.89
CA SER A 179 -14.24 -20.82 13.32
C SER A 179 -12.83 -21.37 13.13
N GLU A 180 -12.65 -22.65 13.43
CA GLU A 180 -11.42 -23.37 13.11
C GLU A 180 -11.37 -23.85 11.64
N ASP A 181 -12.55 -23.90 10.97
CA ASP A 181 -12.67 -24.28 9.57
C ASP A 181 -12.47 -23.07 8.66
N PRO A 182 -11.40 -23.05 7.83
CA PRO A 182 -11.09 -21.95 6.92
C PRO A 182 -12.00 -21.91 5.68
N PHE A 183 -12.87 -22.89 5.49
CA PHE A 183 -13.73 -23.02 4.32
C PHE A 183 -15.19 -22.61 4.56
N ILE A 184 -15.48 -21.94 5.67
CA ILE A 184 -16.81 -21.38 5.93
C ILE A 184 -16.97 -20.04 5.21
N PHE A 185 -17.89 -20.03 4.24
CA PHE A 185 -18.24 -18.84 3.46
C PHE A 185 -19.74 -18.57 3.54
N LYS A 186 -20.11 -17.31 3.80
CA LYS A 186 -21.47 -16.77 3.75
C LYS A 186 -21.51 -15.52 2.85
N PRO A 187 -21.53 -15.69 1.52
CA PRO A 187 -21.54 -14.57 0.59
C PRO A 187 -22.65 -13.57 0.87
N PHE A 188 -22.38 -12.30 0.63
CA PHE A 188 -23.29 -11.17 0.86
C PHE A 188 -23.72 -11.00 2.34
N ASN A 189 -22.90 -11.48 3.26
CA ASN A 189 -23.09 -11.25 4.69
C ASN A 189 -22.43 -9.94 5.12
N PHE A 190 -23.14 -9.13 5.89
CA PHE A 190 -22.66 -7.83 6.39
C PHE A 190 -22.12 -7.90 7.83
N ALA A 191 -22.14 -9.07 8.47
CA ALA A 191 -21.59 -9.24 9.82
C ALA A 191 -20.06 -9.25 9.76
N TYR A 192 -19.41 -8.53 10.67
CA TYR A 192 -17.96 -8.42 10.80
C TYR A 192 -17.25 -9.77 10.85
N ASP A 193 -17.86 -10.76 11.50
CA ASP A 193 -17.36 -12.12 11.67
C ASP A 193 -17.07 -12.83 10.35
N TYR A 194 -17.78 -12.44 9.28
CA TYR A 194 -17.63 -13.01 7.93
C TYR A 194 -16.84 -12.09 6.97
N HIS A 195 -16.15 -11.08 7.49
CA HIS A 195 -15.32 -10.17 6.70
C HIS A 195 -13.83 -10.51 6.81
N SER A 196 -13.47 -11.80 6.73
CA SER A 196 -12.07 -12.20 6.79
C SER A 196 -11.33 -11.91 5.49
N MET A 197 -11.81 -12.37 4.35
CA MET A 197 -11.13 -12.26 3.05
C MET A 197 -11.69 -11.13 2.19
N PRO A 198 -10.80 -10.27 1.63
CA PRO A 198 -9.37 -10.08 1.86
C PRO A 198 -9.05 -9.36 3.18
N SER A 199 -7.78 -9.42 3.64
CA SER A 199 -7.32 -8.65 4.80
C SER A 199 -7.22 -7.15 4.48
N GLY A 200 -8.04 -6.31 5.15
CA GLY A 200 -8.01 -4.86 4.96
C GLY A 200 -6.72 -4.22 5.46
N HIS A 201 -6.24 -4.61 6.66
CA HIS A 201 -4.98 -4.11 7.20
C HIS A 201 -3.80 -4.38 6.25
N THR A 202 -3.73 -5.59 5.71
CA THR A 202 -2.67 -5.94 4.75
C THR A 202 -2.82 -5.19 3.45
N THR A 203 -4.04 -5.00 2.96
CA THR A 203 -4.30 -4.18 1.78
C THR A 203 -3.80 -2.75 1.97
N SER A 204 -4.16 -2.08 3.07
CA SER A 204 -3.70 -0.73 3.41
C SER A 204 -2.18 -0.67 3.56
N ALA A 205 -1.58 -1.62 4.30
CA ALA A 205 -0.14 -1.66 4.54
C ALA A 205 0.65 -1.82 3.23
N PHE A 206 0.22 -2.71 2.34
CA PHE A 206 0.90 -2.91 1.06
C PHE A 206 0.65 -1.77 0.07
N ALA A 207 -0.52 -1.14 0.08
CA ALA A 207 -0.77 0.07 -0.70
C ALA A 207 0.18 1.21 -0.26
N LEU A 208 0.27 1.47 1.04
CA LEU A 208 1.18 2.45 1.63
C LEU A 208 2.65 2.13 1.25
N SER A 209 3.10 0.91 1.51
CA SER A 209 4.47 0.46 1.23
C SER A 209 4.82 0.55 -0.26
N THR A 210 3.88 0.26 -1.15
CA THR A 210 4.11 0.32 -2.60
C THR A 210 4.32 1.75 -3.05
N VAL A 211 3.50 2.71 -2.61
CA VAL A 211 3.71 4.13 -2.95
C VAL A 211 5.07 4.60 -2.41
N LEU A 212 5.42 4.28 -1.15
CA LEU A 212 6.73 4.63 -0.57
C LEU A 212 7.88 4.02 -1.38
N SER A 213 7.79 2.74 -1.73
CA SER A 213 8.78 2.03 -2.54
C SER A 213 8.98 2.65 -3.92
N ARG A 214 7.88 3.08 -4.57
CA ARG A 214 7.93 3.71 -5.90
C ARG A 214 8.66 5.06 -5.87
N HIS A 215 8.59 5.79 -4.77
CA HIS A 215 9.30 7.05 -4.57
C HIS A 215 10.72 6.88 -3.98
N ALA A 216 11.09 5.67 -3.56
CA ALA A 216 12.43 5.39 -3.05
C ALA A 216 13.48 5.35 -4.20
N HIS A 217 14.66 5.92 -3.97
CA HIS A 217 15.69 6.06 -5.00
C HIS A 217 16.63 4.85 -5.10
N THR A 218 16.75 4.04 -4.05
CA THR A 218 17.67 2.90 -4.00
C THR A 218 16.94 1.58 -3.78
N ILE A 219 17.50 0.49 -4.31
CA ILE A 219 16.91 -0.86 -4.14
C ILE A 219 16.74 -1.24 -2.67
N PRO A 220 17.72 -1.03 -1.77
CA PRO A 220 17.53 -1.32 -0.35
C PRO A 220 16.35 -0.58 0.28
N LEU A 221 16.16 0.71 -0.03
CA LEU A 221 15.03 1.50 0.47
C LEU A 221 13.69 1.01 -0.08
N LYS A 222 13.66 0.56 -1.34
CA LYS A 222 12.46 -0.07 -1.95
C LYS A 222 12.03 -1.32 -1.19
N ILE A 223 12.99 -2.17 -0.85
CA ILE A 223 12.73 -3.41 -0.08
C ILE A 223 12.32 -3.06 1.34
N LEU A 224 13.04 -2.13 2.00
CA LEU A 224 12.78 -1.71 3.37
C LEU A 224 11.37 -1.15 3.55
N ALA A 225 10.83 -0.48 2.52
CA ALA A 225 9.47 0.05 2.54
C ALA A 225 8.40 -1.03 2.78
N TYR A 226 8.66 -2.30 2.42
CA TYR A 226 7.72 -3.40 2.62
C TYR A 226 7.88 -4.13 3.97
N VAL A 227 8.94 -3.87 4.72
CA VAL A 227 9.17 -4.52 6.03
C VAL A 227 8.01 -4.28 7.01
N PRO A 228 7.49 -3.04 7.17
CA PRO A 228 6.33 -2.81 8.04
C PRO A 228 5.06 -3.53 7.57
N ALA A 229 4.85 -3.66 6.25
CA ALA A 229 3.73 -4.42 5.70
C ALA A 229 3.85 -5.92 6.00
N GLY A 230 5.06 -6.48 5.99
CA GLY A 230 5.32 -7.83 6.45
C GLY A 230 4.96 -8.03 7.92
N PHE A 231 5.29 -7.07 8.79
CA PHE A 231 4.85 -7.09 10.19
C PHE A 231 3.32 -6.97 10.33
N THR A 232 2.65 -6.25 9.42
CA THR A 232 1.18 -6.22 9.40
C THR A 232 0.61 -7.60 9.13
N MET A 233 1.05 -8.30 8.08
CA MET A 233 0.62 -9.68 7.79
C MET A 233 0.83 -10.58 9.01
N PHE A 234 2.04 -10.58 9.56
CA PHE A 234 2.37 -11.37 10.76
C PHE A 234 1.41 -11.04 11.92
N SER A 235 1.20 -9.76 12.20
CA SER A 235 0.32 -9.29 13.28
C SER A 235 -1.11 -9.80 13.13
N ARG A 236 -1.67 -9.77 11.91
CA ARG A 236 -3.06 -10.19 11.67
C ARG A 236 -3.26 -11.70 11.83
N ILE A 237 -2.31 -12.50 11.33
CA ILE A 237 -2.30 -13.94 11.53
C ILE A 237 -2.11 -14.26 13.01
N TYR A 238 -1.13 -13.64 13.67
CA TYR A 238 -0.81 -13.86 15.08
C TYR A 238 -1.98 -13.54 16.02
N GLN A 239 -2.71 -12.47 15.71
CA GLN A 239 -3.91 -12.07 16.48
C GLN A 239 -5.19 -12.80 16.05
N ASN A 240 -5.09 -13.83 15.23
CA ASN A 240 -6.20 -14.68 14.81
C ASN A 240 -7.33 -13.92 14.09
N GLN A 241 -6.99 -12.81 13.42
CA GLN A 241 -7.94 -11.96 12.74
C GLN A 241 -8.16 -12.36 11.28
N HIS A 242 -7.13 -12.95 10.67
CA HIS A 242 -7.12 -13.31 9.27
C HIS A 242 -6.37 -14.62 9.04
N TRP A 243 -6.76 -15.33 8.00
CA TRP A 243 -6.06 -16.50 7.49
C TRP A 243 -4.87 -16.06 6.63
N LEU A 244 -3.86 -16.94 6.45
CA LEU A 244 -2.72 -16.64 5.57
C LEU A 244 -3.16 -16.27 4.15
N SER A 245 -4.15 -16.98 3.60
CA SER A 245 -4.66 -16.75 2.25
C SER A 245 -5.37 -15.38 2.12
N ASP A 246 -6.01 -14.87 3.18
CA ASP A 246 -6.59 -13.52 3.21
C ASP A 246 -5.53 -12.43 3.08
N GLU A 247 -4.34 -12.71 3.65
CA GLU A 247 -3.19 -11.81 3.61
C GLU A 247 -2.57 -11.72 2.21
N ILE A 248 -2.47 -12.85 1.51
CA ILE A 248 -1.91 -12.90 0.15
C ILE A 248 -2.76 -12.10 -0.82
N ILE A 249 -4.06 -12.31 -0.83
CA ILE A 249 -4.95 -11.54 -1.71
C ILE A 249 -5.02 -10.06 -1.30
N GLY A 250 -4.99 -9.76 0.01
CA GLY A 250 -4.93 -8.40 0.51
C GLY A 250 -3.67 -7.66 0.05
N ALA A 251 -2.50 -8.30 0.18
CA ALA A 251 -1.24 -7.75 -0.30
C ALA A 251 -1.25 -7.47 -1.81
N ALA A 252 -1.76 -8.41 -2.60
CA ALA A 252 -1.87 -8.26 -4.05
C ALA A 252 -2.76 -7.08 -4.45
N ILE A 253 -3.92 -6.91 -3.80
CA ILE A 253 -4.81 -5.77 -4.05
C ILE A 253 -4.07 -4.45 -3.75
N GLY A 254 -3.44 -4.34 -2.57
CA GLY A 254 -2.71 -3.13 -2.18
C GLY A 254 -1.61 -2.77 -3.17
N ILE A 255 -0.79 -3.76 -3.60
CA ILE A 255 0.28 -3.57 -4.57
C ILE A 255 -0.29 -3.11 -5.91
N PHE A 256 -1.24 -3.84 -6.49
CA PHE A 256 -1.72 -3.57 -7.85
C PHE A 256 -2.44 -2.24 -7.96
N VAL A 257 -3.23 -1.87 -6.94
CA VAL A 257 -3.92 -0.59 -6.92
C VAL A 257 -2.93 0.57 -6.78
N ALA A 258 -1.95 0.46 -5.87
CA ALA A 258 -0.95 1.51 -5.68
C ALA A 258 -0.04 1.66 -6.90
N GLU A 259 0.40 0.57 -7.53
CA GLU A 259 1.15 0.59 -8.79
C GLU A 259 0.34 1.32 -9.88
N TRP A 260 -0.94 1.00 -10.01
CA TRP A 260 -1.81 1.65 -10.98
C TRP A 260 -1.93 3.16 -10.75
N VAL A 261 -2.13 3.58 -9.50
CA VAL A 261 -2.25 5.00 -9.14
C VAL A 261 -0.96 5.75 -9.46
N VAL A 262 0.20 5.22 -9.06
CA VAL A 262 1.49 5.85 -9.32
C VAL A 262 1.79 5.92 -10.82
N ASP A 263 1.55 4.84 -11.58
CA ASP A 263 1.76 4.82 -13.03
C ASP A 263 0.86 5.84 -13.75
N LEU A 264 -0.39 5.99 -13.30
CA LEU A 264 -1.30 7.00 -13.84
C LEU A 264 -0.75 8.42 -13.64
N HIS A 265 -0.27 8.73 -12.45
CA HIS A 265 0.30 10.03 -12.11
C HIS A 265 1.68 10.28 -12.76
N GLU A 266 2.42 9.23 -13.08
CA GLU A 266 3.67 9.33 -13.84
C GLU A 266 3.46 9.50 -15.36
N GLY A 267 2.20 9.44 -15.81
CA GLY A 267 1.86 9.51 -17.24
C GLY A 267 2.31 8.29 -18.04
N LYS A 268 2.67 7.21 -17.36
CA LYS A 268 2.99 5.94 -17.98
C LYS A 268 1.70 5.31 -18.49
N ARG A 269 1.61 5.06 -19.80
CA ARG A 269 0.54 4.20 -20.32
C ARG A 269 0.64 2.87 -19.57
N HIS A 270 -0.50 2.39 -19.05
CA HIS A 270 -0.59 1.13 -18.32
C HIS A 270 0.07 -0.04 -19.06
N ARG A 271 1.36 -0.16 -18.88
CA ARG A 271 2.11 -1.40 -18.98
C ARG A 271 2.59 -1.64 -17.56
N ILE A 272 1.81 -2.39 -16.77
CA ILE A 272 2.35 -2.91 -15.52
C ILE A 272 3.54 -3.78 -15.94
N ASN A 273 4.74 -3.23 -15.85
CA ASN A 273 5.95 -3.98 -16.17
C ASN A 273 6.20 -4.96 -15.03
N VAL A 274 6.38 -6.25 -15.36
CA VAL A 274 6.71 -7.33 -14.40
C VAL A 274 8.01 -7.05 -13.64
N THR A 275 8.79 -6.07 -14.09
CA THR A 275 10.04 -5.62 -13.45
C THR A 275 9.84 -4.99 -12.07
N SER A 276 8.62 -4.56 -11.70
CA SER A 276 8.37 -3.99 -10.38
C SER A 276 8.23 -5.05 -9.26
N LEU A 277 7.96 -6.32 -9.59
CA LEU A 277 7.95 -7.43 -8.64
C LEU A 277 9.34 -8.07 -8.46
N SER A 278 10.33 -7.72 -9.30
CA SER A 278 11.70 -8.16 -9.11
C SER A 278 12.45 -7.12 -8.28
N PRO A 279 12.91 -7.44 -7.07
CA PRO A 279 13.80 -6.58 -6.30
C PRO A 279 15.14 -6.34 -7.00
N ILE A 280 15.42 -7.09 -8.05
CA ILE A 280 16.63 -7.01 -8.88
C ILE A 280 16.17 -6.56 -10.29
N GLY A 281 16.28 -5.26 -10.57
CA GLY A 281 15.90 -4.68 -11.86
C GLY A 281 16.81 -5.14 -13.00
N ILE A 282 16.61 -6.34 -13.53
CA ILE A 282 17.23 -6.81 -14.77
C ILE A 282 16.24 -6.52 -15.89
N SER A 283 16.50 -5.47 -16.67
CA SER A 283 15.74 -5.17 -17.89
C SER A 283 16.32 -5.94 -19.07
N TYR A 284 15.60 -6.90 -19.59
CA TYR A 284 15.89 -7.47 -20.91
C TYR A 284 15.09 -6.72 -21.96
N THR A 285 15.80 -6.06 -22.88
CA THR A 285 15.20 -5.48 -24.08
C THR A 285 15.33 -6.52 -25.20
N PHE A 286 14.24 -7.17 -25.57
CA PHE A 286 14.22 -7.94 -26.81
C PHE A 286 14.00 -6.95 -27.96
N ARG A 287 14.92 -6.98 -28.95
CA ARG A 287 14.77 -6.36 -30.27
C ARG A 287 13.85 -7.17 -31.15
#